data_3f3e6d48e557a32c7f5025ff374c033d
#
_entry.id   3f3e6d48e557a32c7f5025ff374c033d
#
_cell.length_a   1.000
_cell.length_b   1.000
_cell.length_c   1.000
_cell.angle_alpha   90.00
_cell.angle_beta   90.00
_cell.angle_gamma   90.00
#
_symmetry.space_group_name_H-M   'P 1'
#
loop_
_entity.id
_entity.type
_entity.pdbx_description
1 polymer ?
#
loop_
_entity_poly.entity_id
_entity_poly.type
_entity_poly.pdbx_seq_one_letter_code
_entity_poly.pdbx_strand_id
1 'polypeptide(L)'
;AMGFSITEEAIEDNLYDSLSSRYTKALARAMAYTKQVKGADILNNAFAGTTFGDGQVLCSTAHPLVNGGVNSNRPAVGSDLNETSLEAAVIQIAGWTDERGLLIASKPKKLVIPPALQFVATRLLETEGRVGTADNDLNALNNNGSVPQGYAVNHYLTDTDAWFLCTDVPN
;
A
#
# COMPACT_ATOMS: atom_id res chain seq x y z
N ALA A 1 0.51 -9.96 23.84
CA ALA A 1 1.90 -10.34 24.11
C ALA A 1 2.02 -11.85 23.91
N MET A 2 3.10 -12.29 23.27
CA MET A 2 3.43 -13.71 23.12
C MET A 2 4.66 -14.02 23.97
N GLY A 3 4.65 -15.16 24.67
CA GLY A 3 5.77 -15.65 25.42
C GLY A 3 5.77 -17.18 25.44
N PHE A 4 6.84 -17.78 25.87
CA PHE A 4 6.91 -19.22 26.18
C PHE A 4 7.61 -19.43 27.53
N SER A 5 7.29 -20.52 28.19
CA SER A 5 7.96 -20.96 29.41
C SER A 5 8.54 -22.36 29.20
N ILE A 6 9.62 -22.66 29.89
CA ILE A 6 10.24 -23.98 29.93
C ILE A 6 10.01 -24.52 31.32
N THR A 7 9.53 -25.75 31.42
CA THR A 7 9.29 -26.41 32.70
C THR A 7 10.60 -26.85 33.34
N GLU A 8 10.62 -26.97 34.67
CA GLU A 8 11.76 -27.47 35.45
C GLU A 8 12.15 -28.89 35.03
N GLU A 9 11.17 -29.76 34.78
CA GLU A 9 11.38 -31.10 34.25
C GLU A 9 12.14 -31.15 32.92
N ALA A 10 11.82 -30.21 31.99
CA ALA A 10 12.52 -30.12 30.72
C ALA A 10 13.98 -29.63 30.87
N ILE A 11 14.27 -28.92 31.95
CA ILE A 11 15.64 -28.51 32.30
C ILE A 11 16.41 -29.70 32.88
N GLU A 12 15.78 -30.49 33.79
CA GLU A 12 16.36 -31.66 34.36
C GLU A 12 16.69 -32.74 33.33
N ASP A 13 15.81 -32.95 32.35
CA ASP A 13 15.99 -33.90 31.24
C ASP A 13 16.93 -33.39 30.11
N ASN A 14 17.55 -32.23 30.29
CA ASN A 14 18.47 -31.60 29.32
C ASN A 14 17.85 -31.34 27.92
N LEU A 15 16.52 -31.19 27.84
CA LEU A 15 15.78 -30.91 26.60
C LEU A 15 15.64 -29.41 26.27
N TYR A 16 16.09 -28.54 27.18
CA TYR A 16 15.88 -27.11 27.09
C TYR A 16 16.51 -26.45 25.84
N ASP A 17 17.66 -26.94 25.38
CA ASP A 17 18.38 -26.39 24.23
C ASP A 17 17.58 -26.52 22.93
N SER A 18 17.05 -27.71 22.65
CA SER A 18 16.25 -27.98 21.47
C SER A 18 14.90 -27.26 21.49
N LEU A 19 14.24 -27.23 22.65
CA LEU A 19 12.95 -26.61 22.89
C LEU A 19 13.07 -25.07 22.80
N SER A 20 14.06 -24.50 23.51
CA SER A 20 14.26 -23.05 23.52
C SER A 20 14.54 -22.51 22.13
N SER A 21 15.38 -23.16 21.34
CA SER A 21 15.69 -22.77 19.97
C SER A 21 14.45 -22.80 19.05
N ARG A 22 13.63 -23.86 19.19
CA ARG A 22 12.37 -23.98 18.39
C ARG A 22 11.36 -22.92 18.77
N TYR A 23 11.13 -22.69 20.07
CA TYR A 23 10.17 -21.69 20.55
C TYR A 23 10.62 -20.26 20.25
N THR A 24 11.91 -19.96 20.37
CA THR A 24 12.45 -18.65 20.01
C THR A 24 12.24 -18.35 18.53
N LYS A 25 12.50 -19.31 17.64
CA LYS A 25 12.23 -19.16 16.21
C LYS A 25 10.74 -18.99 15.90
N ALA A 26 9.87 -19.74 16.58
CA ALA A 26 8.42 -19.60 16.43
C ALA A 26 7.93 -18.22 16.90
N LEU A 27 8.44 -17.74 18.05
CA LEU A 27 8.14 -16.42 18.58
C LEU A 27 8.59 -15.31 17.61
N ALA A 28 9.81 -15.41 17.09
CA ALA A 28 10.34 -14.44 16.13
C ALA A 28 9.47 -14.35 14.85
N ARG A 29 9.03 -15.52 14.32
CA ARG A 29 8.11 -15.58 13.17
C ARG A 29 6.75 -14.94 13.49
N ALA A 30 6.19 -15.24 14.66
CA ALA A 30 4.92 -14.68 15.09
C ALA A 30 4.99 -13.15 15.27
N MET A 31 6.10 -12.65 15.81
CA MET A 31 6.33 -11.20 15.93
C MET A 31 6.48 -10.53 14.56
N ALA A 32 7.23 -11.14 13.64
CA ALA A 32 7.37 -10.65 12.27
C ALA A 32 6.01 -10.61 11.55
N TYR A 33 5.21 -11.69 11.67
CA TYR A 33 3.86 -11.74 11.14
C TYR A 33 2.96 -10.62 11.69
N THR A 34 2.95 -10.45 13.03
CA THR A 34 2.16 -9.39 13.68
C THR A 34 2.57 -8.01 13.19
N LYS A 35 3.87 -7.76 12.99
CA LYS A 35 4.38 -6.52 12.46
C LYS A 35 3.89 -6.25 11.03
N GLN A 36 3.89 -7.27 10.17
CA GLN A 36 3.40 -7.15 8.80
C GLN A 36 1.89 -6.88 8.75
N VAL A 37 1.11 -7.63 9.55
CA VAL A 37 -0.35 -7.40 9.65
C VAL A 37 -0.64 -5.99 10.14
N LYS A 38 0.05 -5.51 11.19
CA LYS A 38 -0.12 -4.15 11.71
C LYS A 38 0.26 -3.07 10.71
N GLY A 39 1.29 -3.31 9.89
CA GLY A 39 1.63 -2.41 8.79
C GLY A 39 0.55 -2.37 7.70
N ALA A 40 -0.02 -3.53 7.37
CA ALA A 40 -1.10 -3.61 6.39
C ALA A 40 -2.44 -3.05 6.91
N ASP A 41 -2.69 -3.11 8.22
CA ASP A 41 -3.91 -2.56 8.85
C ASP A 41 -4.13 -1.08 8.53
N ILE A 42 -3.07 -0.30 8.33
CA ILE A 42 -3.16 1.11 7.93
C ILE A 42 -3.86 1.23 6.58
N LEU A 43 -3.48 0.40 5.62
CA LEU A 43 -4.08 0.40 4.28
C LEU A 43 -5.44 -0.30 4.26
N ASN A 44 -5.62 -1.37 5.03
CA ASN A 44 -6.91 -2.07 5.16
C ASN A 44 -8.00 -1.16 5.72
N ASN A 45 -7.64 -0.19 6.56
CA ASN A 45 -8.55 0.80 7.14
C ASN A 45 -8.49 2.16 6.43
N ALA A 46 -7.86 2.24 5.26
CA ALA A 46 -7.63 3.52 4.58
C ALA A 46 -8.91 4.25 4.16
N PHE A 47 -9.96 3.51 3.82
CA PHE A 47 -11.22 4.06 3.33
C PHE A 47 -12.31 4.16 4.40
N ALA A 48 -12.16 3.43 5.51
CA ALA A 48 -13.11 3.39 6.62
C ALA A 48 -12.40 3.00 7.92
N GLY A 49 -12.86 3.48 9.05
CA GLY A 49 -12.36 3.08 10.36
C GLY A 49 -11.60 4.18 11.08
N THR A 50 -10.29 4.02 11.27
CA THR A 50 -9.49 4.95 12.09
C THR A 50 -9.33 6.31 11.41
N THR A 51 -9.73 7.37 12.10
CA THR A 51 -9.49 8.76 11.69
C THR A 51 -8.13 9.25 12.18
N PHE A 52 -7.50 10.11 11.39
CA PHE A 52 -6.20 10.72 11.69
C PHE A 52 -6.36 12.10 12.35
N GLY A 53 -5.25 12.85 12.49
CA GLY A 53 -5.25 14.12 13.20
C GLY A 53 -6.17 15.21 12.63
N ASP A 54 -6.53 15.10 11.37
CA ASP A 54 -7.50 15.96 10.67
C ASP A 54 -8.96 15.53 10.82
N GLY A 55 -9.23 14.43 11.55
CA GLY A 55 -10.55 13.85 11.73
C GLY A 55 -11.06 13.03 10.55
N GLN A 56 -10.26 12.84 9.50
CA GLN A 56 -10.60 12.03 8.32
C GLN A 56 -9.87 10.69 8.32
N VAL A 57 -10.37 9.73 7.52
CA VAL A 57 -9.67 8.47 7.23
C VAL A 57 -8.50 8.74 6.28
N LEU A 58 -7.55 7.80 6.18
CA LEU A 58 -6.33 7.96 5.38
C LEU A 58 -6.60 8.37 3.93
N CYS A 59 -7.56 7.73 3.29
CA CYS A 59 -8.00 8.05 1.94
C CYS A 59 -9.40 8.65 1.96
N SER A 60 -9.50 9.97 1.92
CA SER A 60 -10.76 10.72 1.99
C SER A 60 -10.88 11.72 0.83
N THR A 61 -12.10 12.04 0.48
CA THR A 61 -12.42 13.13 -0.46
C THR A 61 -12.56 14.49 0.22
N ALA A 62 -12.40 14.54 1.56
CA ALA A 62 -12.75 15.70 2.36
C ALA A 62 -11.74 16.01 3.46
N HIS A 63 -10.42 15.92 3.16
CA HIS A 63 -9.37 16.40 4.06
C HIS A 63 -9.49 17.92 4.24
N PRO A 64 -9.70 18.42 5.47
CA PRO A 64 -9.91 19.85 5.70
C PRO A 64 -8.63 20.64 5.45
N LEU A 65 -8.74 21.80 4.82
CA LEU A 65 -7.66 22.77 4.65
C LEU A 65 -7.74 23.87 5.68
N VAL A 66 -6.61 24.42 6.10
CA VAL A 66 -6.53 25.49 7.13
C VAL A 66 -7.32 26.75 6.72
N ASN A 67 -7.32 27.08 5.44
CA ASN A 67 -8.03 28.25 4.91
C ASN A 67 -9.51 28.00 4.58
N GLY A 68 -10.05 26.85 5.01
CA GLY A 68 -11.38 26.41 4.63
C GLY A 68 -11.38 25.67 3.27
N GLY A 69 -12.39 24.84 3.06
CA GLY A 69 -12.44 23.93 1.92
C GLY A 69 -11.88 22.55 2.26
N VAL A 70 -11.82 21.70 1.25
CA VAL A 70 -11.37 20.31 1.39
C VAL A 70 -10.45 19.91 0.24
N ASN A 71 -9.50 19.01 0.51
CA ASN A 71 -8.68 18.35 -0.51
C ASN A 71 -9.01 16.85 -0.54
N SER A 72 -8.82 16.25 -1.70
CA SER A 72 -9.08 14.82 -1.92
C SER A 72 -7.80 14.10 -2.31
N ASN A 73 -7.52 13.00 -1.62
CA ASN A 73 -6.42 12.09 -1.98
C ASN A 73 -6.91 10.76 -2.55
N ARG A 74 -8.18 10.68 -2.94
CA ARG A 74 -8.76 9.56 -3.66
C ARG A 74 -9.79 10.06 -4.70
N PRO A 75 -10.13 9.26 -5.73
CA PRO A 75 -11.24 9.58 -6.62
C PRO A 75 -12.57 9.60 -5.84
N ALA A 76 -13.54 10.39 -6.31
CA ALA A 76 -14.86 10.48 -5.69
C ALA A 76 -15.62 9.14 -5.71
N VAL A 77 -15.41 8.35 -6.77
CA VAL A 77 -15.94 6.98 -6.93
C VAL A 77 -14.77 6.02 -7.03
N GLY A 78 -14.82 4.94 -6.27
CA GLY A 78 -13.83 3.87 -6.36
C GLY A 78 -13.78 3.28 -7.76
N SER A 79 -12.62 2.89 -8.22
CA SER A 79 -12.40 2.29 -9.54
C SER A 79 -11.37 1.18 -9.46
N ASP A 80 -11.61 0.11 -10.19
CA ASP A 80 -10.68 -1.00 -10.32
C ASP A 80 -9.38 -0.54 -10.97
N LEU A 81 -8.29 -1.25 -10.69
CA LEU A 81 -6.99 -0.99 -11.28
C LEU A 81 -7.02 -1.31 -12.78
N ASN A 82 -6.98 -0.29 -13.59
CA ASN A 82 -6.85 -0.37 -15.05
C ASN A 82 -6.05 0.83 -15.57
N GLU A 83 -5.78 0.86 -16.87
CA GLU A 83 -4.99 1.91 -17.50
C GLU A 83 -5.58 3.30 -17.23
N THR A 84 -6.86 3.48 -17.50
CA THR A 84 -7.56 4.77 -17.37
C THR A 84 -7.60 5.25 -15.91
N SER A 85 -7.87 4.35 -14.95
CA SER A 85 -7.92 4.71 -13.53
C SER A 85 -6.55 5.08 -12.98
N LEU A 86 -5.49 4.39 -13.43
CA LEU A 86 -4.13 4.69 -13.01
C LEU A 86 -3.63 6.01 -13.62
N GLU A 87 -3.93 6.28 -14.90
CA GLU A 87 -3.65 7.58 -15.54
C GLU A 87 -4.37 8.73 -14.82
N ALA A 88 -5.65 8.56 -14.51
CA ALA A 88 -6.42 9.55 -13.78
C ALA A 88 -5.83 9.83 -12.38
N ALA A 89 -5.36 8.81 -11.68
CA ALA A 89 -4.70 8.97 -10.39
C ALA A 89 -3.36 9.72 -10.49
N VAL A 90 -2.56 9.43 -11.52
CA VAL A 90 -1.31 10.15 -11.80
C VAL A 90 -1.57 11.63 -12.06
N ILE A 91 -2.59 11.94 -12.87
CA ILE A 91 -3.00 13.32 -13.16
C ILE A 91 -3.51 14.02 -11.90
N GLN A 92 -4.32 13.34 -11.09
CA GLN A 92 -4.84 13.88 -9.84
C GLN A 92 -3.70 14.24 -8.88
N ILE A 93 -2.70 13.35 -8.70
CA ILE A 93 -1.53 13.59 -7.85
C ILE A 93 -0.72 14.80 -8.33
N ALA A 94 -0.53 14.94 -9.63
CA ALA A 94 0.19 16.07 -10.21
C ALA A 94 -0.51 17.42 -9.97
N GLY A 95 -1.83 17.41 -9.77
CA GLY A 95 -2.64 18.58 -9.48
C GLY A 95 -2.81 18.91 -7.98
N TRP A 96 -2.17 18.17 -7.05
CA TRP A 96 -2.31 18.44 -5.63
C TRP A 96 -1.70 19.75 -5.20
N THR A 97 -2.38 20.43 -4.30
CA THR A 97 -1.99 21.71 -3.72
C THR A 97 -1.73 21.58 -2.23
N ASP A 98 -0.90 22.49 -1.71
CA ASP A 98 -0.69 22.66 -0.28
C ASP A 98 -1.89 23.34 0.40
N GLU A 99 -1.80 23.57 1.71
CA GLU A 99 -2.83 24.24 2.52
C GLU A 99 -3.15 25.67 2.06
N ARG A 100 -2.25 26.30 1.28
CA ARG A 100 -2.39 27.66 0.75
C ARG A 100 -2.91 27.68 -0.70
N GLY A 101 -3.10 26.50 -1.30
CA GLY A 101 -3.51 26.36 -2.69
C GLY A 101 -2.37 26.41 -3.70
N LEU A 102 -1.10 26.33 -3.24
CA LEU A 102 0.06 26.28 -4.15
C LEU A 102 0.30 24.85 -4.61
N LEU A 103 0.62 24.68 -5.88
CA LEU A 103 0.89 23.37 -6.48
C LEU A 103 2.13 22.73 -5.84
N ILE A 104 1.98 21.50 -5.32
CA ILE A 104 3.08 20.75 -4.70
C ILE A 104 3.97 20.09 -5.77
N ALA A 105 3.46 19.87 -6.99
CA ALA A 105 4.12 19.15 -8.08
C ALA A 105 4.57 17.74 -7.67
N SER A 106 3.76 17.06 -6.86
CA SER A 106 4.02 15.70 -6.40
C SER A 106 3.98 14.70 -7.54
N LYS A 107 4.79 13.63 -7.42
CA LYS A 107 4.85 12.54 -8.41
C LYS A 107 4.58 11.20 -7.74
N PRO A 108 3.89 10.28 -8.43
CA PRO A 108 3.78 8.91 -7.99
C PRO A 108 5.16 8.25 -7.93
N LYS A 109 5.34 7.34 -6.99
CA LYS A 109 6.58 6.55 -6.86
C LYS A 109 6.34 5.06 -6.95
N LYS A 110 5.38 4.56 -6.20
CA LYS A 110 5.20 3.12 -6.04
C LYS A 110 3.73 2.76 -5.93
N LEU A 111 3.34 1.69 -6.62
CA LEU A 111 2.00 1.10 -6.53
C LEU A 111 2.03 -0.03 -5.49
N VAL A 112 1.09 -0.02 -4.53
CA VAL A 112 0.90 -1.09 -3.53
C VAL A 112 -0.42 -1.79 -3.82
N ILE A 113 -0.38 -3.11 -3.96
CA ILE A 113 -1.50 -3.93 -4.43
C ILE A 113 -1.62 -5.24 -3.64
N PRO A 114 -2.81 -5.85 -3.57
CA PRO A 114 -3.00 -7.23 -3.14
C PRO A 114 -2.50 -8.23 -4.20
N PRO A 115 -2.29 -9.50 -3.82
CA PRO A 115 -1.85 -10.55 -4.76
C PRO A 115 -2.76 -10.73 -5.99
N ALA A 116 -4.07 -10.48 -5.83
CA ALA A 116 -5.05 -10.62 -6.91
C ALA A 116 -4.77 -9.68 -8.11
N LEU A 117 -4.21 -8.50 -7.85
CA LEU A 117 -3.91 -7.50 -8.87
C LEU A 117 -2.50 -7.58 -9.46
N GLN A 118 -1.68 -8.56 -9.02
CA GLN A 118 -0.28 -8.66 -9.45
C GLN A 118 -0.13 -8.71 -10.97
N PHE A 119 -0.88 -9.58 -11.65
CA PHE A 119 -0.77 -9.72 -13.10
C PHE A 119 -1.34 -8.53 -13.88
N VAL A 120 -2.29 -7.81 -13.29
CA VAL A 120 -2.80 -6.55 -13.85
C VAL A 120 -1.71 -5.49 -13.79
N ALA A 121 -1.07 -5.33 -12.64
CA ALA A 121 0.02 -4.39 -12.46
C ALA A 121 1.21 -4.66 -13.38
N THR A 122 1.61 -5.94 -13.55
CA THR A 122 2.65 -6.32 -14.52
C THR A 122 2.29 -5.86 -15.93
N ARG A 123 1.05 -6.11 -16.38
CA ARG A 123 0.61 -5.68 -17.72
C ARG A 123 0.59 -4.16 -17.87
N LEU A 124 0.26 -3.41 -16.82
CA LEU A 124 0.18 -1.95 -16.87
C LEU A 124 1.55 -1.28 -16.78
N LEU A 125 2.48 -1.82 -16.00
CA LEU A 125 3.74 -1.13 -15.68
C LEU A 125 4.97 -1.71 -16.38
N GLU A 126 4.93 -2.96 -16.86
CA GLU A 126 6.12 -3.63 -17.39
C GLU A 126 6.04 -3.91 -18.91
N THR A 127 4.86 -3.80 -19.53
CA THR A 127 4.75 -4.03 -20.98
C THR A 127 5.03 -2.75 -21.78
N GLU A 128 5.77 -2.87 -22.88
CA GLU A 128 6.06 -1.74 -23.80
C GLU A 128 4.85 -1.39 -24.66
N GLY A 129 4.11 -2.42 -25.11
CA GLY A 129 2.91 -2.26 -25.90
C GLY A 129 1.64 -2.32 -25.06
N ARG A 130 0.59 -1.63 -25.52
CA ARG A 130 -0.74 -1.65 -24.89
C ARG A 130 -1.38 -3.02 -25.06
N VAL A 131 -1.84 -3.61 -23.95
CA VAL A 131 -2.46 -4.93 -23.95
C VAL A 131 -3.91 -4.86 -24.47
N GLY A 132 -4.24 -5.71 -25.46
CA GLY A 132 -5.60 -5.83 -25.95
C GLY A 132 -5.94 -4.96 -27.17
N THR A 133 -4.95 -4.31 -27.79
CA THR A 133 -5.11 -3.58 -29.06
C THR A 133 -4.52 -4.39 -30.22
N ALA A 134 -5.15 -4.32 -31.38
CA ALA A 134 -4.67 -4.95 -32.62
C ALA A 134 -3.55 -4.16 -33.29
N ASP A 135 -3.52 -2.86 -33.05
CA ASP A 135 -2.52 -1.93 -33.51
C ASP A 135 -1.41 -1.82 -32.45
N ASN A 136 -0.17 -1.66 -32.87
CA ASN A 136 1.02 -1.65 -32.01
C ASN A 136 1.07 -0.37 -31.14
N ASP A 137 0.00 -0.13 -30.35
CA ASP A 137 -0.14 1.02 -29.48
C ASP A 137 0.88 1.02 -28.35
N LEU A 138 1.41 2.19 -28.05
CA LEU A 138 2.37 2.41 -27.00
C LEU A 138 1.68 2.37 -25.63
N ASN A 139 2.27 1.66 -24.65
CA ASN A 139 1.86 1.77 -23.25
C ASN A 139 2.43 3.04 -22.63
N ALA A 140 1.59 4.08 -22.50
CA ALA A 140 1.98 5.37 -22.00
C ALA A 140 2.48 5.35 -20.55
N LEU A 141 1.92 4.50 -19.69
CA LEU A 141 2.29 4.38 -18.27
C LEU A 141 3.72 3.88 -18.09
N ASN A 142 4.11 2.86 -18.85
CA ASN A 142 5.47 2.32 -18.82
C ASN A 142 6.47 3.29 -19.47
N ASN A 143 6.17 3.74 -20.68
CA ASN A 143 7.09 4.60 -21.44
C ASN A 143 7.34 5.96 -20.78
N ASN A 144 6.36 6.51 -20.09
CA ASN A 144 6.51 7.77 -19.34
C ASN A 144 7.17 7.57 -17.96
N GLY A 145 7.38 6.32 -17.53
CA GLY A 145 7.90 6.04 -16.20
C GLY A 145 7.01 6.58 -15.08
N SER A 146 5.70 6.50 -15.25
CA SER A 146 4.71 7.11 -14.35
C SER A 146 4.81 6.60 -12.91
N VAL A 147 5.28 5.34 -12.72
CA VAL A 147 5.51 4.73 -11.40
C VAL A 147 6.94 4.17 -11.34
N PRO A 148 7.96 5.00 -11.05
CA PRO A 148 9.36 4.65 -11.25
C PRO A 148 9.87 3.52 -10.35
N GLN A 149 9.23 3.25 -9.21
CA GLN A 149 9.57 2.12 -8.33
C GLN A 149 8.70 0.88 -8.57
N GLY A 150 7.91 0.88 -9.65
CA GLY A 150 7.03 -0.23 -10.00
C GLY A 150 5.95 -0.49 -8.95
N TYR A 151 5.67 -1.77 -8.70
CA TYR A 151 4.66 -2.16 -7.73
C TYR A 151 5.23 -3.04 -6.61
N ALA A 152 4.52 -3.09 -5.48
CA ALA A 152 4.78 -4.00 -4.38
C ALA A 152 3.51 -4.78 -4.04
N VAL A 153 3.63 -6.10 -3.98
CA VAL A 153 2.53 -6.98 -3.57
C VAL A 153 2.54 -7.11 -2.05
N ASN A 154 1.45 -6.69 -1.41
CA ASN A 154 1.24 -6.86 0.01
C ASN A 154 0.23 -7.99 0.26
N HIS A 155 0.71 -9.12 0.77
CA HIS A 155 -0.08 -10.32 1.04
C HIS A 155 -1.08 -10.19 2.20
N TYR A 156 -0.98 -9.12 2.98
CA TYR A 156 -1.82 -8.87 4.16
C TYR A 156 -2.94 -7.86 3.90
N LEU A 157 -3.10 -7.40 2.65
CA LEU A 157 -4.28 -6.65 2.24
C LEU A 157 -5.47 -7.59 2.18
N THR A 158 -6.57 -7.20 2.84
CA THR A 158 -7.80 -7.99 2.92
C THR A 158 -8.74 -7.75 1.76
N ASP A 159 -8.68 -6.56 1.18
CA ASP A 159 -9.42 -6.18 -0.01
C ASP A 159 -8.66 -6.62 -1.26
N THR A 160 -9.31 -7.35 -2.16
CA THR A 160 -8.68 -7.98 -3.33
C THR A 160 -8.58 -7.06 -4.55
N ASP A 161 -9.27 -5.93 -4.55
CA ASP A 161 -9.31 -4.95 -5.63
C ASP A 161 -8.84 -3.54 -5.22
N ALA A 162 -8.59 -3.30 -3.93
CA ALA A 162 -8.00 -2.05 -3.47
C ALA A 162 -6.54 -1.89 -3.91
N TRP A 163 -6.20 -0.72 -4.41
CA TRP A 163 -4.84 -0.36 -4.80
C TRP A 163 -4.47 1.04 -4.29
N PHE A 164 -3.20 1.23 -3.99
CA PHE A 164 -2.67 2.45 -3.38
C PHE A 164 -1.46 2.96 -4.14
N LEU A 165 -1.44 4.23 -4.44
CA LEU A 165 -0.35 4.89 -5.14
C LEU A 165 0.41 5.80 -4.17
N CYS A 166 1.63 5.40 -3.80
CA CYS A 166 2.52 6.18 -2.95
C CYS A 166 3.19 7.27 -3.76
N THR A 167 3.37 8.44 -3.15
CA THR A 167 3.97 9.62 -3.77
C THR A 167 5.33 9.96 -3.16
N ASP A 168 6.00 10.96 -3.71
CA ASP A 168 7.31 11.46 -3.26
C ASP A 168 7.22 12.75 -2.44
N VAL A 169 6.05 13.08 -1.92
CA VAL A 169 5.90 14.27 -1.06
C VAL A 169 6.90 14.18 0.09
N PRO A 170 7.85 15.12 0.21
CA PRO A 170 8.77 15.14 1.33
C PRO A 170 8.01 15.46 2.63
N ASN A 171 8.43 14.82 3.72
CA ASN A 171 7.91 15.11 5.06
C ASN A 171 8.39 16.48 5.56
#